data_151cd22f3597ca596f72f244a743807c
#
_entry.id   151cd22f3597ca596f72f244a743807c
#
_cell.length_a   1.000
_cell.length_b   1.000
_cell.length_c   1.000
_cell.angle_alpha   90.00
_cell.angle_beta   90.00
_cell.angle_gamma   90.00
#
_symmetry.space_group_name_H-M   'P 1'
#
loop_
_entity.id
_entity.type
_entity.pdbx_description
1 polymer ?
#
loop_
_entity_poly.entity_id
_entity_poly.type
_entity_poly.pdbx_seq_one_letter_code
_entity_poly.pdbx_strand_id
1 'polypeptide(L)'
;MKKIRFQPNVPDEVRAIERKTALKILQALHRYAETGDGHVKPLSGEFDGLLRLRVGSHRVFFEETEDTITVLRVRDRREAYR
;
A
#
# COMPACT_ATOMS: atom_id res chain seq x y z
N MET A 1 16.24 5.94 -2.46
CA MET A 1 15.01 5.15 -2.41
C MET A 1 14.64 4.87 -0.95
N LYS A 2 13.37 5.01 -0.61
CA LYS A 2 12.89 4.71 0.73
C LYS A 2 12.84 3.21 0.96
N LYS A 3 13.04 2.80 2.20
CA LYS A 3 12.85 1.41 2.61
C LYS A 3 11.37 1.08 2.64
N ILE A 4 11.01 -0.14 2.25
CA ILE A 4 9.63 -0.61 2.33
C ILE A 4 9.58 -1.70 3.41
N ARG A 5 8.74 -1.51 4.40
CA ARG A 5 8.50 -2.47 5.48
C ARG A 5 7.05 -2.92 5.42
N PHE A 6 6.81 -4.17 5.82
CA PHE A 6 5.47 -4.75 5.84
C PHE A 6 5.13 -5.19 7.25
N GLN A 7 3.96 -4.81 7.74
CA GLN A 7 3.48 -5.35 9.00
C GLN A 7 3.24 -6.86 8.87
N PRO A 8 3.26 -7.61 9.99
CA PRO A 8 3.19 -9.08 9.96
C PRO A 8 1.98 -9.66 9.24
N ASN A 9 0.85 -8.93 9.20
CA ASN A 9 -0.37 -9.37 8.51
C ASN A 9 -0.28 -9.24 7.00
N VAL A 10 0.60 -8.37 6.48
CA VAL A 10 0.60 -8.01 5.06
C VAL A 10 1.04 -9.15 4.14
N PRO A 11 2.07 -9.95 4.44
CA PRO A 11 2.44 -11.05 3.56
C PRO A 11 1.30 -12.02 3.29
N ASP A 12 0.48 -12.33 4.30
CA ASP A 12 -0.69 -13.20 4.12
C ASP A 12 -1.75 -12.53 3.25
N GLU A 13 -1.96 -11.22 3.42
CA GLU A 13 -2.91 -10.47 2.60
C GLU A 13 -2.48 -10.48 1.14
N VAL A 14 -1.20 -10.32 0.87
CA VAL A 14 -0.67 -10.33 -0.50
C VAL A 14 -0.78 -11.72 -1.12
N ARG A 15 -0.49 -12.77 -0.34
CA ARG A 15 -0.61 -14.16 -0.82
C ARG A 15 -2.03 -14.55 -1.19
N ALA A 16 -3.03 -13.90 -0.59
CA ALA A 16 -4.44 -14.14 -0.91
C ALA A 16 -4.87 -13.50 -2.24
N ILE A 17 -4.02 -12.66 -2.83
CA ILE A 17 -4.31 -11.96 -4.07
C ILE A 17 -3.76 -12.75 -5.26
N GLU A 18 -4.46 -12.68 -6.41
CA GLU A 18 -3.94 -13.26 -7.65
C GLU A 18 -2.50 -12.79 -7.89
N ARG A 19 -1.64 -13.73 -8.31
CA ARG A 19 -0.21 -13.47 -8.46
C ARG A 19 0.13 -12.26 -9.33
N LYS A 20 -0.53 -12.11 -10.48
CA LYS A 20 -0.30 -10.97 -11.37
C LYS A 20 -0.62 -9.65 -10.69
N THR A 21 -1.71 -9.61 -9.97
CA THR A 21 -2.14 -8.40 -9.25
C THR A 21 -1.19 -8.10 -8.10
N ALA A 22 -0.76 -9.12 -7.36
CA ALA A 22 0.20 -8.96 -6.28
C ALA A 22 1.51 -8.37 -6.80
N LEU A 23 2.00 -8.85 -7.94
CA LEU A 23 3.21 -8.31 -8.55
C LEU A 23 3.04 -6.83 -8.95
N LYS A 24 1.88 -6.47 -9.49
CA LYS A 24 1.60 -5.07 -9.83
C LYS A 24 1.61 -4.18 -8.60
N ILE A 25 1.07 -4.68 -7.50
CA ILE A 25 1.06 -3.94 -6.23
C ILE A 25 2.50 -3.71 -5.74
N LEU A 26 3.32 -4.75 -5.75
CA LEU A 26 4.70 -4.64 -5.30
C LEU A 26 5.52 -3.71 -6.21
N GLN A 27 5.29 -3.79 -7.52
CA GLN A 27 5.95 -2.89 -8.47
C GLN A 27 5.53 -1.43 -8.24
N ALA A 28 4.26 -1.19 -7.97
CA ALA A 28 3.76 0.16 -7.71
C ALA A 28 4.34 0.73 -6.43
N LEU A 29 4.46 -0.09 -5.38
CA LEU A 29 5.09 0.31 -4.13
C LEU A 29 6.57 0.66 -4.35
N HIS A 30 7.28 -0.18 -5.10
CA HIS A 30 8.69 0.04 -5.40
C HIS A 30 8.87 1.35 -6.18
N ARG A 31 8.04 1.57 -7.18
CA ARG A 31 8.10 2.79 -7.98
C ARG A 31 7.85 4.04 -7.12
N TYR A 32 6.83 3.97 -6.26
CA TYR A 32 6.54 5.08 -5.35
C TYR A 32 7.70 5.34 -4.39
N ALA A 33 8.30 4.29 -3.84
CA ALA A 33 9.43 4.42 -2.93
C ALA A 33 10.65 5.03 -3.62
N GLU A 34 10.83 4.75 -4.91
CA GLU A 34 11.97 5.21 -5.69
C GLU A 34 11.76 6.62 -6.24
N THR A 35 10.59 6.92 -6.79
CA THR A 35 10.36 8.14 -7.55
C THR A 35 9.31 9.08 -6.97
N GLY A 36 8.48 8.60 -6.04
CA GLY A 36 7.32 9.34 -5.55
C GLY A 36 6.12 9.25 -6.46
N ASP A 37 6.22 8.55 -7.59
CA ASP A 37 5.10 8.42 -8.53
C ASP A 37 4.11 7.36 -8.07
N GLY A 38 2.82 7.68 -8.17
CA GLY A 38 1.76 6.76 -7.85
C GLY A 38 0.46 7.49 -7.55
N HIS A 39 -0.65 6.76 -7.52
CA HIS A 39 -1.95 7.29 -7.17
C HIS A 39 -2.10 7.27 -5.65
N VAL A 40 -1.48 8.23 -4.99
CA VAL A 40 -1.45 8.31 -3.52
C VAL A 40 -2.30 9.46 -3.04
N LYS A 41 -3.13 9.19 -2.03
CA LYS A 41 -3.94 10.22 -1.36
C LYS A 41 -3.86 10.05 0.15
N PRO A 42 -3.85 11.15 0.90
CA PRO A 42 -3.97 11.06 2.35
C PRO A 42 -5.39 10.68 2.74
N LEU A 43 -5.51 9.97 3.85
CA LEU A 43 -6.80 9.61 4.44
C LEU A 43 -7.15 10.59 5.54
N SER A 44 -8.43 10.66 5.89
CA SER A 44 -8.92 11.57 6.92
C SER A 44 -9.83 10.83 7.91
N GLY A 45 -10.31 11.54 8.93
CA GLY A 45 -11.16 10.95 9.95
C GLY A 45 -10.36 9.98 10.83
N GLU A 46 -10.91 8.79 11.08
CA GLU A 46 -10.24 7.79 11.91
C GLU A 46 -8.97 7.21 11.27
N PHE A 47 -8.77 7.46 9.97
CA PHE A 47 -7.57 7.02 9.26
C PHE A 47 -6.57 8.15 9.05
N ASP A 48 -6.74 9.25 9.78
CA ASP A 48 -5.87 10.43 9.65
C ASP A 48 -4.41 10.05 9.91
N GLY A 49 -3.52 10.58 9.08
CA GLY A 49 -2.09 10.26 9.14
C GLY A 49 -1.67 9.09 8.26
N LEU A 50 -2.62 8.37 7.67
CA LEU A 50 -2.33 7.28 6.75
C LEU A 50 -2.42 7.76 5.31
N LEU A 51 -1.72 7.03 4.43
CA LEU A 51 -1.77 7.26 2.99
C LEU A 51 -2.32 6.01 2.31
N ARG A 52 -2.94 6.22 1.16
CA ARG A 52 -3.51 5.15 0.34
C ARG A 52 -2.90 5.19 -1.05
N LEU A 53 -2.30 4.09 -1.45
CA LEU A 53 -1.84 3.88 -2.83
C LEU A 53 -2.87 3.02 -3.54
N ARG A 54 -3.40 3.53 -4.64
CA ARG A 54 -4.36 2.80 -5.47
C ARG A 54 -3.62 2.04 -6.56
N VAL A 55 -3.90 0.73 -6.65
CA VAL A 55 -3.34 -0.13 -7.70
C VAL A 55 -4.48 -0.96 -8.27
N GLY A 56 -5.04 -0.55 -9.41
CA GLY A 56 -6.20 -1.21 -9.99
C GLY A 56 -7.39 -1.17 -9.03
N SER A 57 -7.94 -2.35 -8.69
CA SER A 57 -9.04 -2.47 -7.75
C SER A 57 -8.57 -2.59 -6.30
N HIS A 58 -7.27 -2.55 -6.06
CA HIS A 58 -6.71 -2.72 -4.73
C HIS A 58 -6.28 -1.40 -4.12
N ARG A 59 -6.22 -1.37 -2.79
CA ARG A 59 -5.77 -0.24 -1.98
C ARG A 59 -4.68 -0.72 -1.05
N VAL A 60 -3.58 0.03 -1.02
CA VAL A 60 -2.47 -0.23 -0.10
C VAL A 60 -2.46 0.91 0.91
N PHE A 61 -2.63 0.59 2.18
CA PHE A 61 -2.61 1.58 3.25
C PHE A 61 -1.24 1.56 3.90
N PHE A 62 -0.63 2.71 4.04
CA PHE A 62 0.73 2.80 4.56
C PHE A 62 0.98 4.09 5.33
N GLU A 63 2.03 4.06 6.14
CA GLU A 63 2.60 5.23 6.77
C GLU A 63 3.91 5.54 6.08
N GLU A 64 4.23 6.82 5.99
CA GLU A 64 5.46 7.25 5.34
C GLU A 64 6.23 8.21 6.22
N THR A 65 7.51 7.93 6.40
CA THR A 65 8.46 8.84 7.02
C THR A 65 9.44 9.30 5.95
N GLU A 66 10.45 10.07 6.35
CA GLU A 66 11.45 10.57 5.42
C GLU A 66 12.19 9.45 4.70
N ASP A 67 12.41 8.31 5.36
CA ASP A 67 13.22 7.22 4.82
C ASP A 67 12.51 5.87 4.71
N THR A 68 11.27 5.77 5.18
CA THR A 68 10.59 4.46 5.27
C THR A 68 9.11 4.56 4.89
N ILE A 69 8.64 3.55 4.15
CA ILE A 69 7.23 3.31 3.88
C ILE A 69 6.86 2.03 4.62
N THR A 70 5.92 2.12 5.56
CA THR A 70 5.44 0.95 6.30
C THR A 70 4.05 0.60 5.82
N VAL A 71 3.94 -0.54 5.14
CA VAL A 71 2.66 -1.04 4.64
C VAL A 71 1.89 -1.68 5.77
N LEU A 72 0.65 -1.21 6.00
CA LEU A 72 -0.20 -1.65 7.10
C LEU A 72 -1.27 -2.63 6.64
N ARG A 73 -1.77 -2.48 5.43
CA ARG A 73 -2.85 -3.28 4.88
C ARG A 73 -2.85 -3.27 3.37
N VAL A 74 -3.30 -4.38 2.78
CA VAL A 74 -3.62 -4.44 1.36
C VAL A 74 -5.04 -5.00 1.26
N ARG A 75 -5.94 -4.27 0.60
CA ARG A 75 -7.35 -4.63 0.52
C ARG A 75 -7.89 -4.44 -0.89
N ASP A 76 -8.82 -5.32 -1.25
CA ASP A 76 -9.63 -5.10 -2.45
C ASP A 76 -10.50 -3.85 -2.22
N ARG A 77 -10.85 -3.15 -3.28
CA ARG A 77 -11.68 -1.95 -3.24
C ARG A 77 -12.96 -2.16 -2.41
N ARG A 78 -13.59 -3.33 -2.53
CA ARG A 78 -14.85 -3.61 -1.85
C ARG A 78 -14.69 -3.81 -0.35
N GLU A 79 -13.47 -4.07 0.12
CA GLU A 79 -13.18 -4.35 1.52
C GLU A 79 -12.36 -3.26 2.20
N ALA A 80 -11.94 -2.24 1.46
CA ALA A 80 -10.95 -1.29 1.93
C ALA A 80 -11.36 -0.51 3.18
N TYR A 81 -12.65 -0.29 3.37
CA TYR A 81 -13.16 0.54 4.46
C TYR A 81 -14.11 -0.21 5.39
N ARG A 82 -14.03 -1.52 5.39
CA ARG A 82 -14.82 -2.35 6.31
C ARG A 82 -14.16 -2.44 7.67
#